data_235ef95791fd38c7faed362da2d20230
#
_entry.id   235ef95791fd38c7faed362da2d20230
#
_cell.length_a   1.000
_cell.length_b   1.000
_cell.length_c   1.000
_cell.angle_alpha   90.00
_cell.angle_beta   90.00
_cell.angle_gamma   90.00
#
_symmetry.space_group_name_H-M   'P 1'
#
loop_
_entity.id
_entity.type
_entity.pdbx_description
1 polymer ?
#
loop_
_entity_poly.entity_id
_entity_poly.type
_entity_poly.pdbx_seq_one_letter_code
_entity_poly.pdbx_strand_id
1 'polypeptide(L)'
;YESSTLKILASSSRRPENVIEEEVLAKFTFYNLIGKIIFYLTLSENLSGSLQKLDLKSSMNVKQALQNYFDAASRIDYQAVYQPYFTDKIEFNKAVNDTLFELFKAITEFDFKVLPTDVIGTILENLVPKEEKQKFGQYFTSATLANLVSFPAIQTASDFVFDPTSGTGTFLNSFYQILNYHGNTNHAQLLNQIWGNDISHFPAILSVINLYKQKIKNQTDNFPRVTRDDYFNLEPNKIVVFPDSNDYTKHIQLAIPMFDAIASNFPFIQQEDIPNDVLTTFFREIFEAKQKAFLKDNSFKINERSDYFTYCVYNSVRFLKKDGLLSAITSNAWLGKEYGFQFKKFLLDNFHIKYIVRSNAEHWFSDSKVSTIYSVLQHGKSKEPTKFVTINTKLEDTFEQENISNQIKQIENFYSDVDSCTNSRNKNWIADSVFENLFHHASGAITVSVVTKQKLDDSLTTQENWDTYFISASLFDKFEKYLIEIYPKVIEAFRGERTGWNPMFVIPSAEITQSGIEKRFLVPYVKSPTEFTTLEF
;
A
#
# COMPACT_ATOMS: atom_id res chain seq x y z
N TYR A 1 -10.52 -21.28 -9.88
CA TYR A 1 -9.74 -20.18 -9.29
C TYR A 1 -8.25 -20.35 -9.63
N GLU A 2 -7.87 -19.85 -10.79
CA GLU A 2 -6.47 -19.88 -11.26
C GLU A 2 -5.90 -18.45 -11.33
N SER A 3 -6.06 -17.63 -10.28
CA SER A 3 -5.39 -16.36 -10.29
C SER A 3 -3.93 -16.54 -9.82
N SER A 4 -3.01 -15.87 -10.49
CA SER A 4 -1.58 -15.87 -10.15
C SER A 4 -1.34 -15.45 -8.70
N THR A 5 -2.08 -14.46 -8.24
CA THR A 5 -1.97 -13.93 -6.88
C THR A 5 -2.50 -14.91 -5.84
N LEU A 6 -3.60 -15.64 -6.11
CA LEU A 6 -4.09 -16.68 -5.19
C LEU A 6 -3.11 -17.83 -5.07
N LYS A 7 -2.40 -18.22 -6.14
CA LYS A 7 -1.32 -19.21 -6.07
C LYS A 7 -0.16 -18.73 -5.20
N ILE A 8 0.23 -17.46 -5.30
CA ILE A 8 1.25 -16.85 -4.44
C ILE A 8 0.81 -16.92 -2.98
N LEU A 9 -0.46 -16.60 -2.70
CA LEU A 9 -1.02 -16.62 -1.36
C LEU A 9 -1.11 -18.05 -0.79
N ALA A 10 -1.42 -19.04 -1.61
CA ALA A 10 -1.51 -20.44 -1.20
C ALA A 10 -0.13 -21.07 -0.94
N SER A 11 0.89 -20.74 -1.74
CA SER A 11 2.23 -21.34 -1.64
C SER A 11 3.03 -20.92 -0.41
N SER A 12 2.67 -19.78 0.20
CA SER A 12 3.34 -19.28 1.41
C SER A 12 3.03 -20.09 2.67
N SER A 13 2.11 -21.06 2.62
CA SER A 13 1.72 -21.90 3.75
C SER A 13 2.42 -23.26 3.67
N ARG A 14 3.31 -23.56 4.63
CA ARG A 14 4.00 -24.86 4.77
C ARG A 14 3.14 -25.96 5.41
N ARG A 15 1.80 -25.85 5.40
CA ARG A 15 0.87 -26.82 5.98
C ARG A 15 0.26 -27.73 4.89
N PRO A 16 -0.21 -28.94 5.23
CA PRO A 16 -0.92 -29.80 4.26
C PRO A 16 -2.14 -29.08 3.64
N GLU A 17 -2.32 -29.18 2.33
CA GLU A 17 -3.31 -28.42 1.55
C GLU A 17 -4.74 -28.49 2.12
N ASN A 18 -5.20 -29.64 2.60
CA ASN A 18 -6.58 -29.82 3.08
C ASN A 18 -6.92 -29.06 4.37
N VAL A 19 -5.95 -28.91 5.29
CA VAL A 19 -6.16 -28.18 6.57
C VAL A 19 -6.19 -26.68 6.34
N ILE A 20 -5.54 -26.18 5.29
CA ILE A 20 -5.46 -24.77 4.95
C ILE A 20 -6.79 -24.26 4.39
N GLU A 21 -7.46 -25.06 3.57
CA GLU A 21 -8.71 -24.67 2.94
C GLU A 21 -9.84 -24.49 3.95
N GLU A 22 -9.99 -25.41 4.92
CA GLU A 22 -11.03 -25.32 5.95
C GLU A 22 -10.81 -24.14 6.92
N GLU A 23 -9.58 -23.93 7.36
CA GLU A 23 -9.23 -22.83 8.26
C GLU A 23 -9.41 -21.45 7.59
N VAL A 24 -8.98 -21.34 6.34
CA VAL A 24 -9.16 -20.14 5.52
C VAL A 24 -10.66 -19.87 5.27
N LEU A 25 -11.43 -20.90 4.94
CA LEU A 25 -12.86 -20.78 4.73
C LEU A 25 -13.60 -20.34 6.01
N ALA A 26 -13.24 -20.90 7.15
CA ALA A 26 -13.80 -20.51 8.45
C ALA A 26 -13.51 -19.04 8.76
N LYS A 27 -12.26 -18.59 8.55
CA LYS A 27 -11.86 -17.19 8.74
C LYS A 27 -12.62 -16.25 7.82
N PHE A 28 -12.70 -16.54 6.53
CA PHE A 28 -13.47 -15.72 5.59
C PHE A 28 -14.94 -15.62 5.97
N THR A 29 -15.53 -16.73 6.42
CA THR A 29 -16.93 -16.76 6.87
C THR A 29 -17.12 -15.85 8.08
N PHE A 30 -16.21 -15.95 9.04
CA PHE A 30 -16.24 -15.14 10.26
C PHE A 30 -16.05 -13.66 9.97
N TYR A 31 -15.01 -13.29 9.22
CA TYR A 31 -14.71 -11.89 8.90
C TYR A 31 -15.83 -11.22 8.10
N ASN A 32 -16.39 -11.93 7.11
CA ASN A 32 -17.52 -11.43 6.34
C ASN A 32 -18.75 -11.15 7.24
N LEU A 33 -19.07 -12.09 8.13
CA LEU A 33 -20.21 -11.94 9.04
C LEU A 33 -20.00 -10.79 10.04
N ILE A 34 -18.84 -10.71 10.66
CA ILE A 34 -18.50 -9.65 11.62
C ILE A 34 -18.51 -8.27 10.94
N GLY A 35 -17.94 -8.17 9.73
CA GLY A 35 -17.99 -6.92 8.94
C GLY A 35 -19.43 -6.46 8.69
N LYS A 36 -20.32 -7.37 8.29
CA LYS A 36 -21.75 -7.09 8.09
C LYS A 36 -22.43 -6.65 9.39
N ILE A 37 -22.15 -7.29 10.52
CA ILE A 37 -22.71 -6.95 11.84
C ILE A 37 -22.27 -5.55 12.26
N ILE A 38 -20.97 -5.26 12.25
CA ILE A 38 -20.42 -3.97 12.66
C ILE A 38 -20.99 -2.85 11.80
N PHE A 39 -21.07 -3.06 10.50
CA PHE A 39 -21.64 -2.05 9.61
C PHE A 39 -23.14 -1.85 9.88
N TYR A 40 -23.91 -2.92 10.13
CA TYR A 40 -25.32 -2.78 10.50
C TYR A 40 -25.52 -2.00 11.79
N LEU A 41 -24.72 -2.27 12.83
CA LEU A 41 -24.75 -1.53 14.09
C LEU A 41 -24.49 -0.04 13.85
N THR A 42 -23.48 0.28 13.04
CA THR A 42 -23.20 1.66 12.64
C THR A 42 -24.38 2.31 11.91
N LEU A 43 -25.00 1.59 10.96
CA LEU A 43 -26.16 2.09 10.21
C LEU A 43 -27.37 2.31 11.12
N SER A 44 -27.72 1.35 11.97
CA SER A 44 -28.92 1.40 12.82
C SER A 44 -28.87 2.55 13.84
N GLU A 45 -27.68 2.93 14.30
CA GLU A 45 -27.51 4.08 15.19
C GLU A 45 -27.57 5.43 14.45
N ASN A 46 -27.09 5.49 13.22
CA ASN A 46 -27.12 6.71 12.40
C ASN A 46 -28.44 6.91 11.66
N LEU A 47 -29.19 5.84 11.38
CA LEU A 47 -30.46 5.82 10.65
C LEU A 47 -31.60 5.31 11.55
N SER A 48 -31.65 5.73 12.80
CA SER A 48 -32.54 5.24 13.86
C SER A 48 -34.06 5.36 13.55
N GLY A 49 -34.45 6.04 12.48
CA GLY A 49 -35.84 6.07 12.02
C GLY A 49 -36.16 5.09 10.89
N SER A 50 -35.13 4.53 10.24
CA SER A 50 -35.28 3.67 9.06
C SER A 50 -34.87 2.24 9.29
N LEU A 51 -33.98 1.99 10.25
CA LEU A 51 -33.51 0.65 10.64
C LEU A 51 -33.81 0.36 12.10
N GLN A 52 -34.22 -0.89 12.36
CA GLN A 52 -34.40 -1.39 13.73
C GLN A 52 -33.03 -1.57 14.38
N LYS A 53 -32.95 -1.30 15.69
CA LYS A 53 -31.77 -1.65 16.47
C LYS A 53 -31.60 -3.16 16.44
N LEU A 54 -30.38 -3.62 16.17
CA LEU A 54 -30.06 -5.03 16.09
C LEU A 54 -30.09 -5.62 17.50
N ASP A 55 -31.01 -6.59 17.71
CA ASP A 55 -31.24 -7.25 19.00
C ASP A 55 -31.47 -8.75 18.77
N LEU A 56 -30.47 -9.57 19.13
CA LEU A 56 -30.59 -11.03 19.09
C LEU A 56 -31.11 -11.55 20.42
N LYS A 57 -32.23 -12.28 20.39
CA LYS A 57 -32.89 -12.81 21.57
C LYS A 57 -32.40 -14.19 22.01
N SER A 58 -31.71 -14.89 21.11
CA SER A 58 -31.33 -16.29 21.33
C SER A 58 -30.10 -16.65 20.48
N SER A 59 -29.31 -17.60 20.98
CA SER A 59 -28.25 -18.25 20.21
C SER A 59 -28.78 -19.24 19.16
N MET A 60 -30.08 -19.53 19.14
CA MET A 60 -30.68 -20.41 18.13
C MET A 60 -30.68 -19.71 16.75
N ASN A 61 -29.92 -20.27 15.83
CA ASN A 61 -29.85 -19.81 14.45
C ASN A 61 -29.54 -18.30 14.27
N VAL A 62 -28.44 -17.86 14.89
CA VAL A 62 -27.97 -16.46 14.87
C VAL A 62 -27.90 -15.89 13.45
N LYS A 63 -27.41 -16.71 12.50
CA LYS A 63 -27.26 -16.29 11.11
C LYS A 63 -28.59 -15.96 10.43
N GLN A 64 -29.62 -16.77 10.64
CA GLN A 64 -30.94 -16.51 10.08
C GLN A 64 -31.61 -15.29 10.72
N ALA A 65 -31.39 -15.09 12.02
CA ALA A 65 -31.87 -13.90 12.71
C ALA A 65 -31.23 -12.63 12.16
N LEU A 66 -29.93 -12.64 11.89
CA LEU A 66 -29.19 -11.53 11.29
C LEU A 66 -29.63 -11.22 9.86
N GLN A 67 -30.02 -12.24 9.08
CA GLN A 67 -30.39 -12.06 7.67
C GLN A 67 -31.56 -11.08 7.51
N ASN A 68 -32.54 -11.10 8.40
CA ASN A 68 -33.67 -10.17 8.36
C ASN A 68 -33.22 -8.70 8.50
N TYR A 69 -32.22 -8.44 9.34
CA TYR A 69 -31.63 -7.11 9.50
C TYR A 69 -30.81 -6.71 8.28
N PHE A 70 -30.01 -7.63 7.73
CA PHE A 70 -29.22 -7.38 6.52
C PHE A 70 -30.10 -7.10 5.31
N ASP A 71 -31.21 -7.83 5.15
CA ASP A 71 -32.20 -7.59 4.11
C ASP A 71 -32.85 -6.21 4.25
N ALA A 72 -33.12 -5.76 5.48
CA ALA A 72 -33.65 -4.43 5.71
C ALA A 72 -32.66 -3.34 5.30
N ALA A 73 -31.37 -3.50 5.61
CA ALA A 73 -30.32 -2.58 5.18
C ALA A 73 -30.14 -2.57 3.65
N SER A 74 -30.21 -3.74 3.02
CA SER A 74 -30.12 -3.87 1.56
C SER A 74 -31.24 -3.16 0.81
N ARG A 75 -32.44 -3.05 1.43
CA ARG A 75 -33.59 -2.34 0.82
C ARG A 75 -33.46 -0.82 0.88
N ILE A 76 -32.56 -0.31 1.71
CA ILE A 76 -32.34 1.14 1.83
C ILE A 76 -31.32 1.60 0.78
N ASP A 77 -30.09 1.02 0.77
CA ASP A 77 -29.04 1.42 -0.18
C ASP A 77 -27.79 0.50 -0.13
N TYR A 78 -27.59 -0.27 0.92
CA TYR A 78 -26.26 -0.87 1.22
C TYR A 78 -26.08 -2.29 0.65
N GLN A 79 -26.57 -2.55 -0.57
CA GLN A 79 -26.57 -3.85 -1.24
C GLN A 79 -25.16 -4.40 -1.44
N ALA A 80 -24.19 -3.53 -1.74
CA ALA A 80 -22.81 -3.94 -1.98
C ALA A 80 -22.16 -4.65 -0.77
N VAL A 81 -22.60 -4.33 0.46
CA VAL A 81 -22.15 -4.99 1.70
C VAL A 81 -22.93 -6.26 1.98
N TYR A 82 -24.24 -6.23 1.79
CA TYR A 82 -25.14 -7.30 2.24
C TYR A 82 -25.51 -8.32 1.17
N GLN A 83 -25.06 -8.14 -0.09
CA GLN A 83 -25.32 -9.14 -1.13
C GLN A 83 -24.84 -10.54 -0.68
N PRO A 84 -25.60 -11.61 -1.05
CA PRO A 84 -25.25 -12.96 -0.67
C PRO A 84 -23.87 -13.37 -1.21
N TYR A 85 -23.10 -14.00 -0.36
CA TYR A 85 -21.82 -14.59 -0.70
C TYR A 85 -21.81 -16.09 -0.42
N PHE A 86 -20.89 -16.86 -0.99
CA PHE A 86 -20.89 -18.31 -0.78
C PHE A 86 -20.75 -18.71 0.70
N THR A 87 -20.05 -17.93 1.51
CA THR A 87 -19.91 -18.13 2.96
C THR A 87 -21.23 -18.02 3.70
N ASP A 88 -22.21 -17.30 3.14
CA ASP A 88 -23.52 -17.16 3.73
C ASP A 88 -24.34 -18.47 3.65
N LYS A 89 -23.93 -19.45 2.83
CA LYS A 89 -24.54 -20.77 2.73
C LYS A 89 -24.03 -21.79 3.76
N ILE A 90 -22.95 -21.45 4.48
CA ILE A 90 -22.36 -22.34 5.49
C ILE A 90 -23.27 -22.36 6.71
N GLU A 91 -23.76 -23.54 7.09
CA GLU A 91 -24.56 -23.72 8.30
C GLU A 91 -23.68 -23.79 9.54
N PHE A 92 -24.15 -23.19 10.63
CA PHE A 92 -23.46 -23.18 11.90
C PHE A 92 -24.05 -24.21 12.85
N ASN A 93 -23.21 -25.02 13.45
CA ASN A 93 -23.63 -25.90 14.53
C ASN A 93 -23.95 -25.10 15.82
N LYS A 94 -24.46 -25.77 16.83
CA LYS A 94 -24.87 -25.13 18.10
C LYS A 94 -23.72 -24.38 18.78
N ALA A 95 -22.51 -24.97 18.83
CA ALA A 95 -21.37 -24.36 19.50
C ALA A 95 -20.94 -23.04 18.82
N VAL A 96 -20.93 -23.02 17.49
CA VAL A 96 -20.62 -21.80 16.70
C VAL A 96 -21.69 -20.73 16.93
N ASN A 97 -22.98 -21.10 16.91
CA ASN A 97 -24.07 -20.15 17.19
C ASN A 97 -23.98 -19.56 18.60
N ASP A 98 -23.70 -20.38 19.63
CA ASP A 98 -23.53 -19.92 21.00
C ASP A 98 -22.35 -18.94 21.12
N THR A 99 -21.22 -19.26 20.52
CA THR A 99 -20.03 -18.38 20.50
C THR A 99 -20.32 -17.05 19.80
N LEU A 100 -20.96 -17.09 18.64
CA LEU A 100 -21.34 -15.87 17.91
C LEU A 100 -22.34 -15.00 18.69
N PHE A 101 -23.25 -15.62 19.42
CA PHE A 101 -24.20 -14.89 20.25
C PHE A 101 -23.52 -14.16 21.41
N GLU A 102 -22.54 -14.78 22.07
CA GLU A 102 -21.77 -14.12 23.13
C GLU A 102 -20.86 -13.01 22.55
N LEU A 103 -20.22 -13.25 21.40
CA LEU A 103 -19.45 -12.23 20.70
C LEU A 103 -20.33 -11.04 20.30
N PHE A 104 -21.53 -11.30 19.79
CA PHE A 104 -22.49 -10.27 19.45
C PHE A 104 -22.84 -9.40 20.65
N LYS A 105 -23.11 -9.99 21.81
CA LYS A 105 -23.38 -9.24 23.06
C LYS A 105 -22.20 -8.31 23.39
N ALA A 106 -20.97 -8.84 23.35
CA ALA A 106 -19.78 -8.04 23.62
C ALA A 106 -19.62 -6.87 22.62
N ILE A 107 -19.89 -7.11 21.33
CA ILE A 107 -19.83 -6.05 20.32
C ILE A 107 -20.89 -4.97 20.54
N THR A 108 -22.11 -5.34 20.96
CA THR A 108 -23.21 -4.39 21.19
C THR A 108 -23.03 -3.50 22.43
N GLU A 109 -22.03 -3.76 23.27
CA GLU A 109 -21.65 -2.88 24.38
C GLU A 109 -20.94 -1.60 23.89
N PHE A 110 -20.43 -1.58 22.67
CA PHE A 110 -19.77 -0.41 22.10
C PHE A 110 -20.78 0.56 21.46
N ASP A 111 -20.51 1.86 21.62
CA ASP A 111 -21.30 2.92 20.97
C ASP A 111 -20.76 3.21 19.56
N PHE A 112 -21.36 2.62 18.54
CA PHE A 112 -20.98 2.77 17.14
C PHE A 112 -21.31 4.15 16.55
N LYS A 113 -22.05 4.99 17.25
CA LYS A 113 -22.34 6.36 16.80
C LYS A 113 -21.14 7.27 16.97
N VAL A 114 -20.34 7.03 18.01
CA VAL A 114 -19.18 7.85 18.38
C VAL A 114 -17.87 7.30 17.81
N LEU A 115 -17.84 6.03 17.38
CA LEU A 115 -16.63 5.41 16.84
C LEU A 115 -16.21 6.09 15.53
N PRO A 116 -14.99 6.69 15.47
CA PRO A 116 -14.43 7.22 14.23
C PRO A 116 -14.34 6.14 13.15
N THR A 117 -14.39 6.58 11.89
CA THR A 117 -14.40 5.69 10.71
C THR A 117 -13.16 4.78 10.66
N ASP A 118 -12.02 5.30 11.03
CA ASP A 118 -10.72 4.62 11.08
C ASP A 118 -10.64 3.57 12.18
N VAL A 119 -11.30 3.78 13.32
CA VAL A 119 -11.30 2.82 14.43
C VAL A 119 -11.96 1.50 14.03
N ILE A 120 -13.05 1.52 13.26
CA ILE A 120 -13.69 0.29 12.79
C ILE A 120 -12.78 -0.45 11.79
N GLY A 121 -12.13 0.27 10.88
CA GLY A 121 -11.08 -0.30 10.03
C GLY A 121 -10.01 -0.98 10.88
N THR A 122 -9.49 -0.28 11.88
CA THR A 122 -8.46 -0.80 12.79
C THR A 122 -8.92 -2.03 13.59
N ILE A 123 -10.16 -2.04 14.11
CA ILE A 123 -10.71 -3.22 14.81
C ILE A 123 -10.75 -4.42 13.87
N LEU A 124 -11.28 -4.24 12.67
CA LEU A 124 -11.42 -5.32 11.68
C LEU A 124 -10.06 -5.79 11.16
N GLU A 125 -9.10 -4.87 10.99
CA GLU A 125 -7.73 -5.21 10.65
C GLU A 125 -7.02 -6.00 11.74
N ASN A 126 -7.25 -5.67 13.01
CA ASN A 126 -6.65 -6.41 14.14
C ASN A 126 -7.24 -7.82 14.31
N LEU A 127 -8.37 -8.14 13.67
CA LEU A 127 -8.86 -9.51 13.60
C LEU A 127 -7.96 -10.43 12.74
N VAL A 128 -7.21 -9.86 11.79
CA VAL A 128 -6.26 -10.64 10.97
C VAL A 128 -4.93 -10.76 11.72
N PRO A 129 -4.42 -11.97 12.01
CA PRO A 129 -3.14 -12.17 12.68
C PRO A 129 -1.98 -11.49 11.92
N LYS A 130 -1.02 -10.91 12.67
CA LYS A 130 0.15 -10.22 12.09
C LYS A 130 0.95 -11.11 11.13
N GLU A 131 1.09 -12.39 11.44
CA GLU A 131 1.81 -13.37 10.61
C GLU A 131 1.10 -13.62 9.27
N GLU A 132 -0.23 -13.53 9.23
CA GLU A 132 -0.99 -13.63 7.98
C GLU A 132 -0.85 -12.36 7.15
N LYS A 133 -0.93 -11.19 7.76
CA LYS A 133 -0.69 -9.90 7.07
C LYS A 133 0.69 -9.87 6.39
N GLN A 134 1.73 -10.31 7.10
CA GLN A 134 3.10 -10.35 6.57
C GLN A 134 3.25 -11.29 5.37
N LYS A 135 2.58 -12.45 5.40
CA LYS A 135 2.59 -13.40 4.27
C LYS A 135 1.97 -12.85 3.00
N PHE A 136 0.97 -12.00 3.14
CA PHE A 136 0.27 -11.37 2.01
C PHE A 136 0.90 -10.05 1.57
N GLY A 137 1.99 -9.61 2.20
CA GLY A 137 2.57 -8.29 1.96
C GLY A 137 1.60 -7.15 2.28
N GLN A 138 0.56 -7.42 3.10
CA GLN A 138 -0.44 -6.45 3.52
C GLN A 138 0.05 -5.70 4.75
N TYR A 139 0.28 -4.41 4.58
CA TYR A 139 0.68 -3.52 5.65
C TYR A 139 -0.30 -2.37 5.75
N PHE A 140 -0.69 -2.05 6.98
CA PHE A 140 -1.57 -0.91 7.23
C PHE A 140 -0.88 0.40 6.87
N THR A 141 -1.55 1.19 6.06
CA THR A 141 -1.10 2.54 5.69
C THR A 141 -1.85 3.55 6.56
N SER A 142 -1.14 4.42 7.29
CA SER A 142 -1.80 5.48 8.05
C SER A 142 -2.55 6.44 7.13
N ALA A 143 -3.63 7.05 7.62
CA ALA A 143 -4.42 8.02 6.83
C ALA A 143 -3.56 9.19 6.36
N THR A 144 -2.66 9.69 7.23
CA THR A 144 -1.74 10.78 6.89
C THR A 144 -0.81 10.41 5.74
N LEU A 145 -0.24 9.19 5.76
CA LEU A 145 0.61 8.72 4.67
C LEU A 145 -0.19 8.53 3.37
N ALA A 146 -1.41 7.99 3.46
CA ALA A 146 -2.27 7.83 2.29
C ALA A 146 -2.63 9.20 1.67
N ASN A 147 -2.92 10.22 2.49
CA ASN A 147 -3.17 11.58 2.02
C ASN A 147 -1.91 12.20 1.38
N LEU A 148 -0.76 12.02 2.01
CA LEU A 148 0.52 12.51 1.48
C LEU A 148 0.86 11.88 0.12
N VAL A 149 0.64 10.58 -0.02
CA VAL A 149 0.91 9.83 -1.27
C VAL A 149 -0.12 10.16 -2.35
N SER A 150 -1.40 10.29 -2.00
CA SER A 150 -2.48 10.50 -2.98
C SER A 150 -2.55 11.93 -3.50
N PHE A 151 -2.25 12.92 -2.66
CA PHE A 151 -2.43 14.34 -2.99
C PHE A 151 -1.74 14.76 -4.30
N PRO A 152 -0.46 14.44 -4.55
CA PRO A 152 0.22 14.89 -5.77
C PRO A 152 -0.30 14.22 -7.04
N ALA A 153 -1.05 13.11 -6.92
CA ALA A 153 -1.63 12.42 -8.07
C ALA A 153 -3.01 12.98 -8.46
N ILE A 154 -3.78 13.49 -7.51
CA ILE A 154 -5.14 14.01 -7.74
C ILE A 154 -5.07 15.51 -7.94
N GLN A 155 -5.37 15.97 -9.15
CA GLN A 155 -5.15 17.37 -9.55
C GLN A 155 -6.43 18.20 -9.53
N THR A 156 -7.59 17.58 -9.77
CA THR A 156 -8.87 18.27 -9.89
C THR A 156 -10.01 17.53 -9.21
N ALA A 157 -11.08 18.26 -8.91
CA ALA A 157 -12.32 17.71 -8.36
C ALA A 157 -13.03 16.71 -9.29
N SER A 158 -12.66 16.65 -10.56
CA SER A 158 -13.28 15.79 -11.57
C SER A 158 -12.47 14.55 -11.92
N ASP A 159 -11.31 14.35 -11.31
CA ASP A 159 -10.43 13.23 -11.61
C ASP A 159 -11.09 11.88 -11.27
N PHE A 160 -10.91 10.91 -12.16
CA PHE A 160 -11.21 9.51 -11.90
C PHE A 160 -9.96 8.86 -11.28
N VAL A 161 -10.14 8.27 -10.11
CA VAL A 161 -9.03 7.77 -9.28
C VAL A 161 -9.16 6.29 -8.98
N PHE A 162 -8.04 5.59 -8.87
CA PHE A 162 -8.03 4.14 -8.71
C PHE A 162 -6.96 3.67 -7.71
N ASP A 163 -7.37 2.78 -6.81
CA ASP A 163 -6.46 1.96 -6.01
C ASP A 163 -6.62 0.49 -6.39
N PRO A 164 -5.66 -0.11 -7.14
CA PRO A 164 -5.76 -1.49 -7.61
C PRO A 164 -5.52 -2.56 -6.55
N THR A 165 -5.05 -2.17 -5.35
CA THR A 165 -4.78 -3.07 -4.21
C THR A 165 -5.29 -2.43 -2.91
N SER A 166 -6.59 -2.10 -2.91
CA SER A 166 -7.19 -1.16 -1.97
C SER A 166 -7.18 -1.59 -0.50
N GLY A 167 -6.96 -2.87 -0.22
CA GLY A 167 -7.02 -3.37 1.15
C GLY A 167 -8.32 -2.97 1.83
N THR A 168 -8.23 -2.35 2.99
CA THR A 168 -9.38 -1.85 3.75
C THR A 168 -9.91 -0.49 3.28
N GLY A 169 -9.33 0.09 2.21
CA GLY A 169 -9.82 1.32 1.58
C GLY A 169 -9.22 2.61 2.13
N THR A 170 -8.08 2.58 2.78
CA THR A 170 -7.43 3.80 3.30
C THR A 170 -7.14 4.81 2.19
N PHE A 171 -6.62 4.36 1.05
CA PHE A 171 -6.43 5.21 -0.12
C PHE A 171 -7.75 5.69 -0.71
N LEU A 172 -8.80 4.86 -0.75
CA LEU A 172 -10.10 5.29 -1.25
C LEU A 172 -10.70 6.40 -0.38
N ASN A 173 -10.53 6.34 0.94
CA ASN A 173 -10.90 7.41 1.85
C ASN A 173 -10.08 8.68 1.60
N SER A 174 -8.78 8.53 1.37
CA SER A 174 -7.89 9.63 0.99
C SER A 174 -8.36 10.32 -0.30
N PHE A 175 -8.71 9.54 -1.33
CA PHE A 175 -9.25 10.07 -2.58
C PHE A 175 -10.53 10.87 -2.35
N TYR A 176 -11.43 10.35 -1.52
CA TYR A 176 -12.65 11.03 -1.16
C TYR A 176 -12.37 12.40 -0.53
N GLN A 177 -11.46 12.45 0.43
CA GLN A 177 -11.10 13.69 1.13
C GLN A 177 -10.42 14.70 0.20
N ILE A 178 -9.50 14.25 -0.67
CA ILE A 178 -8.78 15.13 -1.59
C ILE A 178 -9.68 15.67 -2.70
N LEU A 179 -10.53 14.82 -3.31
CA LEU A 179 -11.52 15.28 -4.29
C LEU A 179 -12.50 16.28 -3.69
N ASN A 180 -12.91 16.05 -2.42
CA ASN A 180 -13.75 16.99 -1.68
C ASN A 180 -12.99 18.31 -1.43
N TYR A 181 -11.73 18.26 -1.03
CA TYR A 181 -10.88 19.44 -0.85
C TYR A 181 -10.75 20.26 -2.15
N HIS A 182 -10.64 19.60 -3.30
CA HIS A 182 -10.65 20.25 -4.62
C HIS A 182 -12.02 20.78 -5.05
N GLY A 183 -13.08 20.56 -4.26
CA GLY A 183 -14.39 21.17 -4.45
C GLY A 183 -15.52 20.22 -4.87
N ASN A 184 -15.28 18.91 -5.04
CA ASN A 184 -16.38 17.98 -5.27
C ASN A 184 -17.02 17.57 -3.94
N THR A 185 -18.15 18.18 -3.59
CA THR A 185 -18.91 17.89 -2.37
C THR A 185 -20.07 16.92 -2.58
N ASN A 186 -20.31 16.49 -3.82
CA ASN A 186 -21.40 15.59 -4.18
C ASN A 186 -20.98 14.13 -3.95
N HIS A 187 -21.56 13.50 -2.90
CA HIS A 187 -21.24 12.14 -2.52
C HIS A 187 -21.44 11.11 -3.64
N ALA A 188 -22.56 11.24 -4.40
CA ALA A 188 -22.86 10.34 -5.50
C ALA A 188 -21.81 10.44 -6.63
N GLN A 189 -21.35 11.65 -6.93
CA GLN A 189 -20.28 11.85 -7.92
C GLN A 189 -18.96 11.28 -7.42
N LEU A 190 -18.61 11.52 -6.15
CA LEU A 190 -17.40 10.96 -5.54
C LEU A 190 -17.38 9.44 -5.61
N LEU A 191 -18.50 8.76 -5.29
CA LEU A 191 -18.59 7.30 -5.42
C LEU A 191 -18.43 6.81 -6.87
N ASN A 192 -18.79 7.61 -7.88
CA ASN A 192 -18.59 7.27 -9.29
C ASN A 192 -17.14 7.43 -9.75
N GLN A 193 -16.41 8.38 -9.17
CA GLN A 193 -15.04 8.72 -9.56
C GLN A 193 -14.00 7.83 -8.86
N ILE A 194 -14.32 7.34 -7.67
CA ILE A 194 -13.40 6.54 -6.85
C ILE A 194 -13.58 5.07 -7.17
N TRP A 195 -12.50 4.44 -7.65
CA TRP A 195 -12.46 3.02 -7.96
C TRP A 195 -11.45 2.32 -7.06
N GLY A 196 -11.80 1.14 -6.60
CA GLY A 196 -10.94 0.25 -5.83
C GLY A 196 -10.95 -1.16 -6.40
N ASN A 197 -9.92 -1.91 -6.10
CA ASN A 197 -9.87 -3.34 -6.33
C ASN A 197 -9.09 -4.04 -5.24
N ASP A 198 -9.56 -5.18 -4.80
CA ASP A 198 -8.77 -6.09 -3.97
C ASP A 198 -9.10 -7.53 -4.38
N ILE A 199 -8.10 -8.41 -4.36
CA ILE A 199 -8.30 -9.82 -4.66
C ILE A 199 -9.10 -10.51 -3.55
N SER A 200 -8.97 -10.03 -2.33
CA SER A 200 -9.57 -10.61 -1.13
C SER A 200 -10.95 -10.02 -0.87
N HIS A 201 -11.92 -10.88 -0.60
CA HIS A 201 -13.32 -10.47 -0.40
C HIS A 201 -13.50 -9.56 0.80
N PHE A 202 -12.89 -9.90 1.94
CA PHE A 202 -13.08 -9.16 3.17
C PHE A 202 -12.52 -7.73 3.12
N PRO A 203 -11.26 -7.48 2.69
CA PRO A 203 -10.77 -6.14 2.46
C PRO A 203 -11.63 -5.34 1.49
N ALA A 204 -12.08 -5.93 0.38
CA ALA A 204 -12.96 -5.25 -0.57
C ALA A 204 -14.29 -4.79 0.07
N ILE A 205 -14.91 -5.62 0.93
CA ILE A 205 -16.10 -5.19 1.69
C ILE A 205 -15.79 -4.04 2.64
N LEU A 206 -14.65 -4.09 3.34
CA LEU A 206 -14.25 -2.99 4.22
C LEU A 206 -14.04 -1.68 3.47
N SER A 207 -13.45 -1.74 2.28
CA SER A 207 -13.32 -0.60 1.38
C SER A 207 -14.68 0.01 1.04
N VAL A 208 -15.67 -0.83 0.71
CA VAL A 208 -17.05 -0.38 0.44
C VAL A 208 -17.67 0.28 1.67
N ILE A 209 -17.55 -0.35 2.84
CA ILE A 209 -18.06 0.17 4.11
C ILE A 209 -17.44 1.54 4.41
N ASN A 210 -16.13 1.66 4.27
CA ASN A 210 -15.40 2.89 4.57
C ASN A 210 -15.81 4.04 3.64
N LEU A 211 -16.11 3.79 2.38
CA LEU A 211 -16.64 4.81 1.47
C LEU A 211 -18.07 5.21 1.82
N TYR A 212 -18.96 4.28 2.14
CA TYR A 212 -20.32 4.61 2.56
C TYR A 212 -20.35 5.45 3.85
N LYS A 213 -19.45 5.17 4.79
CA LYS A 213 -19.36 5.90 6.06
C LYS A 213 -19.03 7.38 5.92
N GLN A 214 -18.46 7.81 4.80
CA GLN A 214 -18.15 9.24 4.57
C GLN A 214 -19.41 10.12 4.64
N LYS A 215 -20.57 9.62 4.22
CA LYS A 215 -21.86 10.31 4.33
C LYS A 215 -23.03 9.33 4.50
N ILE A 216 -23.08 8.62 5.60
CA ILE A 216 -24.14 7.62 5.90
C ILE A 216 -25.56 8.18 5.75
N LYS A 217 -25.78 9.45 6.10
CA LYS A 217 -27.13 10.09 6.03
C LYS A 217 -27.56 10.46 4.63
N ASN A 218 -26.67 10.48 3.67
CA ASN A 218 -26.97 10.78 2.29
C ASN A 218 -27.14 9.46 1.52
N GLN A 219 -28.36 8.95 1.52
CA GLN A 219 -28.74 7.87 0.62
C GLN A 219 -28.54 8.35 -0.83
N THR A 220 -27.83 7.60 -1.62
CA THR A 220 -27.55 7.93 -3.02
C THR A 220 -27.85 6.72 -3.88
N ASP A 221 -28.29 6.98 -5.11
CA ASP A 221 -28.48 5.93 -6.11
C ASP A 221 -27.15 5.37 -6.65
N ASN A 222 -26.04 5.72 -6.03
CA ASN A 222 -24.70 5.29 -6.42
C ASN A 222 -24.04 4.45 -5.31
N PHE A 223 -23.28 3.47 -5.71
CA PHE A 223 -22.55 2.58 -4.82
C PHE A 223 -21.03 2.67 -5.09
N PRO A 224 -20.19 2.31 -4.09
CA PRO A 224 -18.75 2.29 -4.25
C PRO A 224 -18.28 1.38 -5.38
N ARG A 225 -17.40 1.85 -6.23
CA ARG A 225 -16.83 1.11 -7.38
C ARG A 225 -15.66 0.25 -6.94
N VAL A 226 -15.91 -0.72 -6.07
CA VAL A 226 -14.88 -1.65 -5.60
C VAL A 226 -15.06 -3.00 -6.28
N THR A 227 -14.09 -3.39 -7.08
CA THR A 227 -14.04 -4.70 -7.74
C THR A 227 -13.29 -5.71 -6.86
N ARG A 228 -13.51 -6.98 -7.16
CA ARG A 228 -12.87 -8.09 -6.48
C ARG A 228 -12.32 -9.07 -7.51
N ASP A 229 -11.13 -8.76 -7.98
CA ASP A 229 -10.45 -9.56 -9.00
C ASP A 229 -8.93 -9.48 -8.81
N ASP A 230 -8.20 -10.40 -9.43
CA ASP A 230 -6.76 -10.23 -9.56
C ASP A 230 -6.47 -9.01 -10.43
N TYR A 231 -5.64 -8.09 -9.93
CA TYR A 231 -5.29 -6.85 -10.63
C TYR A 231 -4.77 -7.10 -12.05
N PHE A 232 -4.08 -8.21 -12.29
CA PHE A 232 -3.55 -8.54 -13.61
C PHE A 232 -4.59 -9.08 -14.59
N ASN A 233 -5.78 -9.46 -14.08
CA ASN A 233 -6.94 -9.84 -14.89
C ASN A 233 -7.82 -8.63 -15.27
N LEU A 234 -7.61 -7.50 -14.61
CA LEU A 234 -8.31 -6.27 -14.95
C LEU A 234 -7.69 -5.63 -16.21
N GLU A 235 -8.55 -4.97 -16.98
CA GLU A 235 -8.17 -4.21 -18.17
C GLU A 235 -9.07 -2.99 -18.32
N PRO A 236 -8.57 -1.88 -18.88
CA PRO A 236 -9.42 -0.79 -19.31
C PRO A 236 -10.51 -1.29 -20.26
N ASN A 237 -11.71 -0.76 -20.11
CA ASN A 237 -12.92 -1.17 -20.85
C ASN A 237 -13.44 -2.60 -20.55
N LYS A 238 -12.81 -3.38 -19.66
CA LYS A 238 -13.39 -4.63 -19.17
C LYS A 238 -14.71 -4.32 -18.48
N ILE A 239 -15.75 -5.06 -18.83
CA ILE A 239 -17.05 -4.94 -18.15
C ILE A 239 -16.97 -5.63 -16.80
N VAL A 240 -17.32 -4.90 -15.77
CA VAL A 240 -17.47 -5.40 -14.39
C VAL A 240 -18.90 -5.19 -13.93
N VAL A 241 -19.33 -6.02 -12.97
CA VAL A 241 -20.71 -6.10 -12.53
C VAL A 241 -20.82 -5.61 -11.12
N PHE A 242 -21.78 -4.70 -10.89
CA PHE A 242 -22.09 -4.16 -9.56
C PHE A 242 -23.58 -4.34 -9.25
N PRO A 243 -23.99 -4.34 -7.97
CA PRO A 243 -25.41 -4.30 -7.61
C PRO A 243 -26.09 -3.04 -8.17
N ASP A 244 -27.35 -3.18 -8.59
CA ASP A 244 -28.16 -2.01 -8.93
C ASP A 244 -28.63 -1.30 -7.66
N SER A 245 -28.45 0.01 -7.57
CA SER A 245 -28.86 0.80 -6.41
C SER A 245 -30.36 0.92 -6.27
N ASN A 246 -31.10 0.85 -7.36
CA ASN A 246 -32.56 0.97 -7.37
C ASN A 246 -33.27 -0.39 -7.22
N ASP A 247 -32.59 -1.48 -7.53
CA ASP A 247 -33.15 -2.84 -7.44
C ASP A 247 -32.04 -3.82 -7.06
N TYR A 248 -31.94 -4.15 -5.77
CA TYR A 248 -30.91 -5.06 -5.25
C TYR A 248 -30.93 -6.48 -5.82
N THR A 249 -31.98 -6.84 -6.57
CA THR A 249 -32.06 -8.11 -7.29
C THR A 249 -31.40 -8.04 -8.66
N LYS A 250 -31.09 -6.86 -9.14
CA LYS A 250 -30.46 -6.60 -10.44
C LYS A 250 -29.00 -6.19 -10.29
N HIS A 251 -28.32 -6.20 -11.42
CA HIS A 251 -26.93 -5.80 -11.53
C HIS A 251 -26.76 -4.83 -12.69
N ILE A 252 -25.88 -3.85 -12.51
CA ILE A 252 -25.45 -2.95 -13.58
C ILE A 252 -24.07 -3.38 -14.07
N GLN A 253 -23.84 -3.16 -15.35
CA GLN A 253 -22.57 -3.45 -16.01
C GLN A 253 -21.88 -2.13 -16.35
N LEU A 254 -20.64 -1.98 -15.89
CA LEU A 254 -19.83 -0.80 -16.14
C LEU A 254 -18.49 -1.18 -16.73
N ALA A 255 -18.03 -0.42 -17.70
CA ALA A 255 -16.67 -0.54 -18.20
C ALA A 255 -15.69 0.12 -17.23
N ILE A 256 -14.56 -0.54 -16.94
CA ILE A 256 -13.46 0.07 -16.18
C ILE A 256 -12.94 1.26 -16.99
N PRO A 257 -12.95 2.50 -16.43
CA PRO A 257 -12.47 3.65 -17.15
C PRO A 257 -10.94 3.72 -17.23
N MET A 258 -10.43 4.63 -18.03
CA MET A 258 -9.07 5.14 -17.88
C MET A 258 -9.05 6.17 -16.75
N PHE A 259 -8.00 6.17 -15.93
CA PHE A 259 -7.90 6.98 -14.73
C PHE A 259 -6.99 8.19 -14.92
N ASP A 260 -7.34 9.29 -14.26
CA ASP A 260 -6.51 10.48 -14.15
C ASP A 260 -5.41 10.26 -13.11
N ALA A 261 -5.74 9.52 -12.03
CA ALA A 261 -4.81 9.19 -10.97
C ALA A 261 -4.94 7.74 -10.51
N ILE A 262 -3.79 7.15 -10.19
CA ILE A 262 -3.68 5.89 -9.46
C ILE A 262 -2.82 6.17 -8.23
N ALA A 263 -3.29 5.81 -7.02
CA ALA A 263 -2.44 5.80 -5.85
C ALA A 263 -2.68 4.53 -5.04
N SER A 264 -1.59 3.90 -4.57
CA SER A 264 -1.67 2.61 -3.90
C SER A 264 -0.44 2.33 -3.05
N ASN A 265 -0.63 1.50 -2.03
CA ASN A 265 0.45 0.78 -1.37
C ASN A 265 0.52 -0.62 -1.98
N PHE A 266 1.48 -0.86 -2.90
CA PHE A 266 1.60 -2.15 -3.56
C PHE A 266 2.17 -3.22 -2.64
N PRO A 267 1.74 -4.49 -2.76
CA PRO A 267 2.20 -5.59 -1.92
C PRO A 267 3.72 -5.77 -1.96
N PHE A 268 4.36 -5.87 -0.76
CA PHE A 268 5.81 -6.06 -0.62
C PHE A 268 6.21 -7.54 -0.63
N ILE A 269 5.77 -8.27 -1.66
CA ILE A 269 6.12 -9.68 -1.86
C ILE A 269 7.47 -9.73 -2.58
N GLN A 270 8.46 -10.35 -1.93
CA GLN A 270 9.78 -10.52 -2.52
C GLN A 270 9.76 -11.60 -3.61
N GLN A 271 10.69 -11.53 -4.54
CA GLN A 271 10.75 -12.49 -5.65
C GLN A 271 10.87 -13.95 -5.16
N GLU A 272 11.57 -14.17 -4.05
CA GLU A 272 11.75 -15.49 -3.44
C GLU A 272 10.45 -16.11 -2.91
N ASP A 273 9.45 -15.27 -2.62
CA ASP A 273 8.15 -15.70 -2.13
C ASP A 273 7.12 -15.90 -3.25
N ILE A 274 7.48 -15.59 -4.51
CA ILE A 274 6.64 -15.82 -5.68
C ILE A 274 6.89 -17.23 -6.22
N PRO A 275 5.85 -18.09 -6.38
CA PRO A 275 6.01 -19.44 -6.92
C PRO A 275 6.65 -19.44 -8.32
N ASN A 276 7.51 -20.42 -8.59
CA ASN A 276 8.24 -20.49 -9.85
C ASN A 276 7.32 -20.61 -11.08
N ASP A 277 6.22 -21.33 -10.99
CA ASP A 277 5.24 -21.45 -12.08
C ASP A 277 4.56 -20.12 -12.39
N VAL A 278 4.29 -19.30 -11.37
CA VAL A 278 3.75 -17.94 -11.52
C VAL A 278 4.80 -17.02 -12.16
N LEU A 279 6.05 -17.07 -11.70
CA LEU A 279 7.14 -16.29 -12.28
C LEU A 279 7.38 -16.63 -13.74
N THR A 280 7.47 -17.92 -14.08
CA THR A 280 7.84 -18.36 -15.43
C THR A 280 6.67 -18.28 -16.40
N THR A 281 5.55 -18.90 -16.06
CA THR A 281 4.43 -19.00 -17.01
C THR A 281 3.61 -17.72 -17.05
N PHE A 282 3.24 -17.18 -15.88
CA PHE A 282 2.36 -16.02 -15.88
C PHE A 282 3.13 -14.73 -16.18
N PHE A 283 4.14 -14.37 -15.36
CA PHE A 283 4.79 -13.07 -15.50
C PHE A 283 5.72 -12.96 -16.71
N ARG A 284 6.50 -14.01 -17.03
CA ARG A 284 7.46 -13.94 -18.15
C ARG A 284 6.84 -14.25 -19.50
N GLU A 285 5.92 -15.20 -19.58
CA GLU A 285 5.34 -15.56 -20.89
C GLU A 285 4.10 -14.72 -21.18
N ILE A 286 3.10 -14.73 -20.28
CA ILE A 286 1.81 -14.10 -20.56
C ILE A 286 1.87 -12.59 -20.34
N PHE A 287 2.26 -12.16 -19.14
CA PHE A 287 2.23 -10.75 -18.75
C PHE A 287 3.26 -9.91 -19.53
N GLU A 288 4.49 -10.40 -19.69
CA GLU A 288 5.52 -9.71 -20.48
C GLU A 288 5.09 -9.56 -21.96
N ALA A 289 4.50 -10.61 -22.56
CA ALA A 289 3.97 -10.52 -23.92
C ALA A 289 2.85 -9.47 -24.04
N LYS A 290 1.96 -9.41 -23.06
CA LYS A 290 0.88 -8.42 -22.97
C LYS A 290 1.44 -6.99 -22.84
N GLN A 291 2.49 -6.79 -22.06
CA GLN A 291 3.15 -5.49 -21.91
C GLN A 291 3.88 -5.07 -23.18
N LYS A 292 4.60 -5.98 -23.85
CA LYS A 292 5.23 -5.71 -25.16
C LYS A 292 4.23 -5.21 -26.19
N ALA A 293 3.08 -5.87 -26.26
CA ALA A 293 2.01 -5.49 -27.19
C ALA A 293 1.43 -4.11 -26.85
N PHE A 294 1.20 -3.81 -25.57
CA PHE A 294 0.68 -2.53 -25.12
C PHE A 294 1.66 -1.38 -25.38
N LEU A 295 2.91 -1.55 -24.97
CA LEU A 295 3.97 -0.56 -25.11
C LEU A 295 4.45 -0.41 -26.56
N LYS A 296 4.09 -1.35 -27.46
CA LYS A 296 4.64 -1.47 -28.81
C LYS A 296 6.18 -1.55 -28.80
N ASP A 297 6.73 -2.18 -27.77
CA ASP A 297 8.16 -2.37 -27.55
C ASP A 297 8.50 -3.85 -27.38
N ASN A 298 9.03 -4.46 -28.45
CA ASN A 298 9.45 -5.85 -28.43
C ASN A 298 10.72 -6.10 -27.60
N SER A 299 11.44 -5.04 -27.22
CA SER A 299 12.64 -5.12 -26.39
C SER A 299 12.34 -5.12 -24.89
N PHE A 300 11.09 -4.81 -24.50
CA PHE A 300 10.67 -4.84 -23.10
C PHE A 300 10.91 -6.22 -22.51
N LYS A 301 11.58 -6.27 -21.37
CA LYS A 301 11.83 -7.48 -20.60
C LYS A 301 11.68 -7.20 -19.11
N ILE A 302 11.23 -8.19 -18.38
CA ILE A 302 11.14 -8.14 -16.92
C ILE A 302 12.31 -8.93 -16.35
N ASN A 303 13.03 -8.35 -15.38
CA ASN A 303 14.11 -9.05 -14.69
C ASN A 303 13.55 -10.18 -13.84
N GLU A 304 14.22 -11.32 -13.82
CA GLU A 304 13.82 -12.52 -13.09
C GLU A 304 13.76 -12.34 -11.58
N ARG A 305 14.50 -11.37 -11.05
CA ARG A 305 14.61 -11.04 -9.63
C ARG A 305 13.70 -9.87 -9.21
N SER A 306 12.71 -9.53 -10.06
CA SER A 306 11.79 -8.45 -9.78
C SER A 306 10.84 -8.80 -8.64
N ASP A 307 10.72 -7.91 -7.66
CA ASP A 307 9.72 -8.01 -6.61
C ASP A 307 8.32 -7.72 -7.17
N TYR A 308 7.27 -8.21 -6.51
CA TYR A 308 5.89 -8.18 -6.99
C TYR A 308 5.37 -6.78 -7.33
N PHE A 309 5.72 -5.76 -6.54
CA PHE A 309 5.29 -4.37 -6.80
C PHE A 309 5.74 -3.84 -8.18
N THR A 310 6.85 -4.34 -8.74
CA THR A 310 7.32 -3.91 -10.07
C THR A 310 6.31 -4.29 -11.15
N TYR A 311 5.73 -5.50 -11.05
CA TYR A 311 4.67 -5.96 -11.95
C TYR A 311 3.41 -5.10 -11.82
N CYS A 312 3.07 -4.69 -10.58
CA CYS A 312 1.95 -3.77 -10.35
C CYS A 312 2.16 -2.42 -11.04
N VAL A 313 3.36 -1.84 -10.93
CA VAL A 313 3.70 -0.59 -11.63
C VAL A 313 3.67 -0.76 -13.15
N TYR A 314 4.22 -1.88 -13.68
CA TYR A 314 4.13 -2.19 -15.11
C TYR A 314 2.68 -2.29 -15.58
N ASN A 315 1.78 -2.87 -14.78
CA ASN A 315 0.37 -2.97 -15.13
C ASN A 315 -0.35 -1.63 -15.08
N SER A 316 0.03 -0.75 -14.13
CA SER A 316 -0.64 0.52 -13.87
C SER A 316 -0.64 1.47 -15.08
N VAL A 317 0.43 1.45 -15.89
CA VAL A 317 0.52 2.33 -17.09
C VAL A 317 -0.63 2.10 -18.06
N ARG A 318 -1.21 0.89 -18.08
CA ARG A 318 -2.30 0.51 -18.98
C ARG A 318 -3.63 1.18 -18.60
N PHE A 319 -3.78 1.58 -17.34
CA PHE A 319 -5.00 2.19 -16.80
C PHE A 319 -4.94 3.71 -16.77
N LEU A 320 -3.75 4.31 -16.95
CA LEU A 320 -3.58 5.76 -16.88
C LEU A 320 -3.93 6.44 -18.20
N LYS A 321 -4.67 7.52 -18.12
CA LYS A 321 -4.79 8.49 -19.22
C LYS A 321 -3.41 9.05 -19.57
N LYS A 322 -3.31 9.68 -20.75
CA LYS A 322 -2.13 10.49 -21.06
C LYS A 322 -2.02 11.61 -20.02
N ASP A 323 -0.81 11.87 -19.53
CA ASP A 323 -0.49 12.81 -18.46
C ASP A 323 -1.10 12.45 -17.08
N GLY A 324 -1.81 11.33 -16.97
CA GLY A 324 -2.30 10.80 -15.69
C GLY A 324 -1.17 10.43 -14.74
N LEU A 325 -1.44 10.40 -13.45
CA LEU A 325 -0.44 10.27 -12.40
C LEU A 325 -0.56 8.94 -11.64
N LEU A 326 0.58 8.28 -11.42
CA LEU A 326 0.71 7.13 -10.53
C LEU A 326 1.52 7.55 -9.31
N SER A 327 0.95 7.41 -8.12
CA SER A 327 1.68 7.57 -6.86
C SER A 327 1.68 6.25 -6.09
N ALA A 328 2.85 5.63 -5.94
CA ALA A 328 2.92 4.28 -5.42
C ALA A 328 3.96 4.14 -4.31
N ILE A 329 3.52 3.53 -3.19
CA ILE A 329 4.44 3.08 -2.15
C ILE A 329 5.03 1.75 -2.60
N THR A 330 6.35 1.62 -2.50
CA THR A 330 7.12 0.44 -2.89
C THR A 330 8.29 0.21 -1.92
N SER A 331 8.90 -0.96 -1.98
CA SER A 331 10.22 -1.16 -1.39
C SER A 331 11.24 -0.23 -2.05
N ASN A 332 12.22 0.28 -1.28
CA ASN A 332 13.33 1.05 -1.81
C ASN A 332 14.38 0.18 -2.54
N ALA A 333 14.24 -1.14 -2.49
CA ALA A 333 15.25 -2.08 -3.00
C ALA A 333 15.62 -1.85 -4.48
N TRP A 334 14.66 -1.43 -5.31
CA TRP A 334 14.90 -1.17 -6.73
C TRP A 334 15.84 0.01 -7.01
N LEU A 335 16.07 0.91 -6.05
CA LEU A 335 16.99 2.03 -6.21
C LEU A 335 18.45 1.55 -6.36
N GLY A 336 18.83 0.44 -5.71
CA GLY A 336 20.21 -0.04 -5.71
C GLY A 336 20.41 -1.49 -6.18
N LYS A 337 19.36 -2.33 -6.19
CA LYS A 337 19.49 -3.74 -6.62
C LYS A 337 19.58 -3.86 -8.16
N GLU A 338 20.17 -4.96 -8.62
CA GLU A 338 20.39 -5.28 -10.04
C GLU A 338 19.09 -5.25 -10.87
N TYR A 339 18.01 -5.87 -10.38
CA TYR A 339 16.73 -5.87 -11.10
C TYR A 339 16.14 -4.46 -11.28
N GLY A 340 16.52 -3.54 -10.41
CA GLY A 340 16.09 -2.16 -10.46
C GLY A 340 16.52 -1.41 -11.72
N PHE A 341 17.56 -1.84 -12.42
CA PHE A 341 17.99 -1.15 -13.65
C PHE A 341 16.96 -1.27 -14.77
N GLN A 342 16.39 -2.45 -14.98
CA GLN A 342 15.31 -2.60 -15.96
C GLN A 342 14.06 -1.84 -15.56
N PHE A 343 13.75 -1.83 -14.27
CA PHE A 343 12.62 -1.07 -13.74
C PHE A 343 12.82 0.44 -13.90
N LYS A 344 14.00 0.98 -13.55
CA LYS A 344 14.38 2.38 -13.78
C LYS A 344 14.26 2.76 -15.26
N LYS A 345 14.77 1.89 -16.16
CA LYS A 345 14.64 2.10 -17.61
C LYS A 345 13.17 2.21 -18.02
N PHE A 346 12.32 1.28 -17.57
CA PHE A 346 10.89 1.34 -17.84
C PHE A 346 10.26 2.64 -17.34
N LEU A 347 10.59 3.07 -16.12
CA LEU A 347 10.09 4.33 -15.57
C LEU A 347 10.48 5.52 -16.43
N LEU A 348 11.77 5.62 -16.83
CA LEU A 348 12.27 6.72 -17.64
C LEU A 348 11.74 6.71 -19.08
N ASP A 349 11.38 5.54 -19.61
CA ASP A 349 10.82 5.39 -20.96
C ASP A 349 9.33 5.74 -21.03
N ASN A 350 8.57 5.53 -19.94
CA ASN A 350 7.12 5.64 -19.94
C ASN A 350 6.58 6.77 -19.06
N PHE A 351 7.38 7.28 -18.12
CA PHE A 351 6.95 8.28 -17.16
C PHE A 351 7.93 9.45 -17.05
N HIS A 352 7.40 10.58 -16.66
CA HIS A 352 8.15 11.62 -15.96
C HIS A 352 8.10 11.30 -14.46
N ILE A 353 9.24 11.03 -13.85
CA ILE A 353 9.35 10.81 -12.41
C ILE A 353 9.37 12.19 -11.75
N LYS A 354 8.25 12.61 -11.14
CA LYS A 354 8.17 13.91 -10.46
C LYS A 354 8.90 13.88 -9.13
N TYR A 355 8.53 12.91 -8.28
CA TYR A 355 9.11 12.78 -6.93
C TYR A 355 9.47 11.33 -6.64
N ILE A 356 10.55 11.15 -5.88
CA ILE A 356 10.87 9.93 -5.14
C ILE A 356 11.09 10.37 -3.69
N VAL A 357 10.27 9.85 -2.77
CA VAL A 357 10.20 10.35 -1.39
C VAL A 357 10.50 9.23 -0.41
N ARG A 358 11.33 9.53 0.59
CA ARG A 358 11.62 8.62 1.72
C ARG A 358 11.48 9.35 3.06
N SER A 359 11.42 8.60 4.15
CA SER A 359 11.58 9.13 5.50
C SER A 359 12.94 8.72 6.08
N ASN A 360 13.58 9.65 6.80
CA ASN A 360 14.72 9.39 7.69
C ASN A 360 14.28 9.32 9.15
N ALA A 361 13.11 9.85 9.49
CA ALA A 361 12.65 9.97 10.87
C ALA A 361 11.93 8.72 11.38
N GLU A 362 11.30 7.97 10.48
CA GLU A 362 10.50 6.81 10.84
C GLU A 362 10.41 5.76 9.73
N HIS A 363 10.14 4.53 10.12
CA HIS A 363 9.67 3.49 9.20
C HIS A 363 8.14 3.58 9.11
N TRP A 364 7.60 3.89 7.93
CA TRP A 364 6.15 4.01 7.73
C TRP A 364 5.37 2.72 8.03
N PHE A 365 6.05 1.58 8.05
CA PHE A 365 5.49 0.27 8.34
C PHE A 365 6.34 -0.41 9.42
N SER A 366 5.98 -0.19 10.69
CA SER A 366 6.73 -0.69 11.86
C SER A 366 6.82 -2.22 11.91
N ASP A 367 5.82 -2.90 11.37
CA ASP A 367 5.74 -4.37 11.33
C ASP A 367 6.49 -4.97 10.11
N SER A 368 7.02 -4.13 9.22
CA SER A 368 7.79 -4.54 8.04
C SER A 368 9.29 -4.42 8.27
N LYS A 369 10.04 -5.40 7.80
CA LYS A 369 11.51 -5.32 7.67
C LYS A 369 11.95 -4.60 6.40
N VAL A 370 11.00 -4.10 5.60
CA VAL A 370 11.24 -3.49 4.30
C VAL A 370 11.30 -1.98 4.45
N SER A 371 12.40 -1.37 4.06
CA SER A 371 12.46 0.08 3.89
C SER A 371 11.65 0.50 2.67
N THR A 372 10.79 1.49 2.86
CA THR A 372 9.84 1.91 1.84
C THR A 372 10.07 3.33 1.37
N ILE A 373 9.69 3.57 0.14
CA ILE A 373 9.62 4.88 -0.51
C ILE A 373 8.28 5.01 -1.20
N TYR A 374 7.88 6.21 -1.58
CA TYR A 374 6.87 6.36 -2.62
C TYR A 374 7.39 7.20 -3.79
N SER A 375 6.85 6.92 -4.97
CA SER A 375 7.21 7.59 -6.21
C SER A 375 5.98 8.19 -6.86
N VAL A 376 6.08 9.42 -7.36
CA VAL A 376 5.03 10.10 -8.14
C VAL A 376 5.48 10.18 -9.59
N LEU A 377 4.74 9.50 -10.44
CA LEU A 377 5.07 9.21 -11.83
C LEU A 377 3.96 9.76 -12.73
N GLN A 378 4.28 10.67 -13.65
CA GLN A 378 3.34 11.16 -14.64
C GLN A 378 3.49 10.39 -15.94
N HIS A 379 2.40 9.83 -16.46
CA HIS A 379 2.40 9.05 -17.70
C HIS A 379 2.77 9.93 -18.90
N GLY A 380 3.88 9.63 -19.52
CA GLY A 380 4.46 10.36 -20.63
C GLY A 380 5.88 10.83 -20.35
N LYS A 381 6.58 11.24 -21.40
CA LYS A 381 7.97 11.70 -21.29
C LYS A 381 8.03 13.20 -21.03
N SER A 382 8.93 13.61 -20.14
CA SER A 382 9.24 15.02 -19.88
C SER A 382 10.75 15.21 -19.79
N LYS A 383 11.18 16.46 -19.96
CA LYS A 383 12.57 16.89 -19.70
C LYS A 383 12.74 17.50 -18.32
N GLU A 384 11.63 17.68 -17.59
CA GLU A 384 11.67 18.21 -16.25
C GLU A 384 12.51 17.32 -15.31
N PRO A 385 13.18 17.92 -14.32
CA PRO A 385 13.98 17.18 -13.37
C PRO A 385 13.12 16.36 -12.40
N THR A 386 13.71 15.34 -11.82
CA THR A 386 13.16 14.55 -10.73
C THR A 386 13.60 15.12 -9.38
N LYS A 387 12.72 15.16 -8.41
CA LYS A 387 13.03 15.58 -7.04
C LYS A 387 13.09 14.38 -6.10
N PHE A 388 14.26 14.18 -5.49
CA PHE A 388 14.46 13.21 -4.43
C PHE A 388 14.25 13.91 -3.10
N VAL A 389 13.21 13.51 -2.37
CA VAL A 389 12.75 14.18 -1.15
C VAL A 389 12.97 13.29 0.05
N THR A 390 13.61 13.83 1.08
CA THR A 390 13.76 13.15 2.37
C THR A 390 12.97 13.91 3.42
N ILE A 391 12.04 13.24 4.11
CA ILE A 391 11.29 13.76 5.25
C ILE A 391 12.09 13.44 6.51
N ASN A 392 12.48 14.47 7.27
CA ASN A 392 13.36 14.39 8.44
C ASN A 392 12.61 14.44 9.78
N THR A 393 11.28 14.49 9.74
CA THR A 393 10.38 14.51 10.90
C THR A 393 9.34 13.41 10.75
N LYS A 394 8.74 12.96 11.85
CA LYS A 394 7.64 12.02 11.76
C LYS A 394 6.40 12.68 11.14
N LEU A 395 5.59 11.90 10.44
CA LEU A 395 4.37 12.42 9.82
C LEU A 395 3.37 12.96 10.85
N GLU A 396 3.29 12.35 12.03
CA GLU A 396 2.44 12.79 13.13
C GLU A 396 2.86 14.14 13.73
N ASP A 397 4.16 14.44 13.68
CA ASP A 397 4.71 15.71 14.16
C ASP A 397 4.64 16.81 13.07
N THR A 398 4.51 16.40 11.81
CA THR A 398 4.58 17.30 10.65
C THR A 398 3.20 17.77 10.20
N PHE A 399 2.21 16.88 10.24
CA PHE A 399 0.87 17.11 9.69
C PHE A 399 -0.19 17.00 10.78
N GLU A 400 -1.20 17.87 10.70
CA GLU A 400 -2.37 17.83 11.56
C GLU A 400 -3.06 16.46 11.50
N GLN A 401 -3.43 15.91 12.67
CA GLN A 401 -4.04 14.58 12.74
C GLN A 401 -5.56 14.62 12.94
N GLU A 402 -6.08 15.65 13.60
CA GLU A 402 -7.50 15.74 13.96
C GLU A 402 -8.35 16.39 12.85
N ASN A 403 -7.81 17.39 12.16
CA ASN A 403 -8.51 18.13 11.12
C ASN A 403 -7.99 17.79 9.72
N ILE A 404 -8.71 16.91 9.04
CA ILE A 404 -8.35 16.43 7.69
C ILE A 404 -8.19 17.57 6.67
N SER A 405 -9.05 18.61 6.71
CA SER A 405 -8.95 19.72 5.76
C SER A 405 -7.68 20.53 5.97
N ASN A 406 -7.29 20.78 7.23
CA ASN A 406 -6.04 21.43 7.56
C ASN A 406 -4.85 20.55 7.18
N GLN A 407 -4.93 19.24 7.42
CA GLN A 407 -3.89 18.30 7.04
C GLN A 407 -3.65 18.33 5.52
N ILE A 408 -4.70 18.26 4.71
CA ILE A 408 -4.57 18.29 3.24
C ILE A 408 -3.96 19.63 2.79
N LYS A 409 -4.35 20.75 3.41
CA LYS A 409 -3.74 22.06 3.13
C LYS A 409 -2.25 22.11 3.48
N GLN A 410 -1.85 21.50 4.59
CA GLN A 410 -0.42 21.38 4.94
C GLN A 410 0.33 20.51 3.93
N ILE A 411 -0.28 19.43 3.45
CA ILE A 411 0.27 18.58 2.39
C ILE A 411 0.40 19.35 1.06
N GLU A 412 -0.58 20.16 0.70
CA GLU A 412 -0.51 21.06 -0.46
C GLU A 412 0.69 22.01 -0.36
N ASN A 413 0.87 22.65 0.81
CA ASN A 413 2.00 23.52 1.06
C ASN A 413 3.33 22.77 0.96
N PHE A 414 3.40 21.56 1.54
CA PHE A 414 4.58 20.70 1.43
C PHE A 414 4.99 20.48 -0.03
N TYR A 415 4.04 20.12 -0.91
CA TYR A 415 4.35 19.93 -2.33
C TYR A 415 4.66 21.23 -3.06
N SER A 416 4.03 22.34 -2.67
CA SER A 416 4.35 23.67 -3.20
C SER A 416 5.80 24.04 -2.89
N ASP A 417 6.26 23.77 -1.67
CA ASP A 417 7.65 24.01 -1.27
C ASP A 417 8.62 23.10 -2.02
N VAL A 418 8.30 21.81 -2.14
CA VAL A 418 9.08 20.87 -2.94
C VAL A 418 9.17 21.35 -4.40
N ASP A 419 8.06 21.87 -4.96
CA ASP A 419 8.02 22.34 -6.35
C ASP A 419 8.78 23.65 -6.56
N SER A 420 8.86 24.49 -5.56
CA SER A 420 9.67 25.72 -5.60
C SER A 420 11.18 25.46 -5.77
N CYS A 421 11.63 24.23 -5.45
CA CYS A 421 13.02 23.82 -5.64
C CYS A 421 13.33 23.59 -7.12
N THR A 422 13.89 24.59 -7.77
CA THR A 422 14.12 24.62 -9.24
C THR A 422 15.57 24.52 -9.68
N ASN A 423 16.52 24.31 -8.78
CA ASN A 423 17.94 24.49 -9.07
C ASN A 423 18.56 23.35 -9.87
N SER A 424 19.06 23.69 -11.06
CA SER A 424 19.73 22.80 -12.02
C SER A 424 21.14 22.31 -11.61
N ARG A 425 21.57 22.59 -10.43
CA ARG A 425 22.87 22.18 -9.87
C ARG A 425 22.64 21.37 -8.64
N ASN A 426 22.36 20.11 -8.69
CA ASN A 426 22.34 19.18 -7.53
C ASN A 426 22.58 19.86 -6.16
N LYS A 427 21.76 20.84 -5.77
CA LYS A 427 21.86 21.52 -4.50
C LYS A 427 20.80 20.95 -3.58
N ASN A 428 21.22 20.60 -2.38
CA ASN A 428 20.28 20.32 -1.31
C ASN A 428 19.56 21.60 -0.92
N TRP A 429 18.27 21.46 -0.83
CA TRP A 429 17.40 22.47 -0.31
C TRP A 429 16.85 22.03 1.04
N ILE A 430 16.83 22.96 1.98
CA ILE A 430 16.08 22.83 3.22
C ILE A 430 14.91 23.78 3.06
N ALA A 431 13.70 23.26 3.00
CA ALA A 431 12.51 24.09 2.90
C ALA A 431 12.19 24.64 4.30
N ASP A 432 12.46 25.92 4.49
CA ASP A 432 12.28 26.57 5.79
C ASP A 432 10.86 27.13 5.99
N SER A 433 10.09 27.32 4.91
CA SER A 433 8.95 28.25 4.92
C SER A 433 7.67 27.74 5.61
N VAL A 434 7.39 26.45 5.55
CA VAL A 434 6.14 25.90 6.13
C VAL A 434 6.31 25.47 7.58
N PHE A 435 7.51 25.13 7.97
CA PHE A 435 7.82 24.49 9.24
C PHE A 435 8.59 25.38 10.23
N GLU A 436 8.92 26.62 9.84
CA GLU A 436 9.67 27.58 10.68
C GLU A 436 9.07 27.78 12.08
N ASN A 437 7.76 27.71 12.21
CA ASN A 437 7.08 27.90 13.50
C ASN A 437 7.01 26.63 14.36
N LEU A 438 7.24 25.45 13.78
CA LEU A 438 7.15 24.17 14.47
C LEU A 438 8.52 23.60 14.89
N PHE A 439 9.60 23.99 14.20
CA PHE A 439 10.91 23.31 14.34
C PHE A 439 12.08 24.27 14.50
N HIS A 440 12.06 25.10 15.51
CA HIS A 440 13.16 26.05 15.82
C HIS A 440 14.55 25.42 16.04
N HIS A 441 14.70 24.08 16.05
CA HIS A 441 15.95 23.40 16.37
C HIS A 441 16.35 22.25 15.44
N ALA A 442 15.59 21.93 14.40
CA ALA A 442 15.97 20.90 13.45
C ALA A 442 16.50 21.51 12.14
N SER A 443 17.56 20.98 11.62
CA SER A 443 18.09 21.32 10.28
C SER A 443 17.11 20.86 9.17
N GLY A 444 15.99 21.58 9.02
CA GLY A 444 14.97 21.40 7.99
C GLY A 444 14.11 20.13 8.14
N ALA A 445 12.78 20.30 8.10
CA ALA A 445 11.83 19.18 8.12
C ALA A 445 11.92 18.32 6.85
N ILE A 446 12.38 18.89 5.73
CA ILE A 446 12.60 18.19 4.47
C ILE A 446 13.94 18.57 3.83
N THR A 447 14.48 17.61 3.06
CA THR A 447 15.65 17.85 2.19
C THR A 447 15.25 17.47 0.77
N VAL A 448 15.49 18.34 -0.20
CA VAL A 448 15.15 18.11 -1.61
C VAL A 448 16.44 18.14 -2.45
N SER A 449 16.66 17.11 -3.23
CA SER A 449 17.73 17.02 -4.23
C SER A 449 17.12 16.97 -5.62
N VAL A 450 17.52 17.88 -6.49
CA VAL A 450 16.99 18.01 -7.86
C VAL A 450 17.95 17.34 -8.84
N VAL A 451 17.48 16.31 -9.52
CA VAL A 451 18.27 15.52 -10.47
C VAL A 451 17.70 15.65 -11.87
N THR A 452 18.53 16.08 -12.82
CA THR A 452 18.09 16.27 -14.20
C THR A 452 17.76 14.94 -14.89
N LYS A 453 16.85 14.98 -15.85
CA LYS A 453 16.52 13.80 -16.68
C LYS A 453 17.77 13.19 -17.33
N GLN A 454 18.70 14.05 -17.83
CA GLN A 454 19.95 13.60 -18.44
C GLN A 454 20.79 12.77 -17.43
N LYS A 455 20.94 13.24 -16.18
CA LYS A 455 21.68 12.50 -15.15
C LYS A 455 21.06 11.15 -14.85
N LEU A 456 19.71 11.06 -14.83
CA LEU A 456 19.01 9.78 -14.65
C LEU A 456 19.21 8.84 -15.84
N ASP A 457 19.20 9.35 -17.09
CA ASP A 457 19.49 8.56 -18.28
C ASP A 457 20.94 8.05 -18.28
N ASP A 458 21.89 8.90 -17.95
CA ASP A 458 23.30 8.54 -17.84
C ASP A 458 23.53 7.48 -16.76
N SER A 459 22.79 7.55 -15.65
CA SER A 459 22.87 6.59 -14.55
C SER A 459 22.49 5.16 -14.92
N LEU A 460 21.67 4.98 -15.98
CA LEU A 460 21.37 3.65 -16.51
C LEU A 460 22.60 3.00 -17.17
N THR A 461 23.45 3.81 -17.80
CA THR A 461 24.67 3.33 -18.46
C THR A 461 25.76 3.01 -17.44
N THR A 462 25.88 3.84 -16.41
CA THR A 462 26.87 3.67 -15.33
C THR A 462 26.40 2.75 -14.22
N GLN A 463 25.15 2.30 -14.27
CA GLN A 463 24.51 1.47 -13.25
C GLN A 463 24.53 2.08 -11.84
N GLU A 464 24.34 3.41 -11.76
CA GLU A 464 24.35 4.12 -10.49
C GLU A 464 23.20 3.70 -9.56
N ASN A 465 23.51 3.66 -8.26
CA ASN A 465 22.53 3.49 -7.23
C ASN A 465 21.80 4.83 -6.97
N TRP A 466 20.48 4.87 -7.17
CA TRP A 466 19.70 6.09 -6.98
C TRP A 466 19.49 6.47 -5.50
N ASP A 467 19.79 5.61 -4.54
CA ASP A 467 19.83 6.00 -3.12
C ASP A 467 20.81 7.16 -2.86
N THR A 468 21.87 7.24 -3.65
CA THR A 468 22.88 8.32 -3.56
C THR A 468 22.28 9.71 -3.83
N TYR A 469 21.21 9.79 -4.61
CA TYR A 469 20.57 11.07 -4.93
C TYR A 469 19.80 11.70 -3.76
N PHE A 470 19.53 10.95 -2.70
CA PHE A 470 19.00 11.49 -1.46
C PHE A 470 20.06 12.10 -0.55
N ILE A 471 21.34 11.86 -0.83
CA ILE A 471 22.45 12.37 -0.04
C ILE A 471 22.78 13.78 -0.51
N SER A 472 23.12 14.63 0.45
CA SER A 472 23.54 16.00 0.18
C SER A 472 24.64 16.06 -0.89
N ALA A 473 24.35 16.63 -2.07
CA ALA A 473 25.33 16.88 -3.10
C ALA A 473 26.56 17.64 -2.56
N SER A 474 26.36 18.56 -1.61
CA SER A 474 27.45 19.31 -1.00
C SER A 474 28.44 18.44 -0.22
N LEU A 475 28.01 17.32 0.30
CA LEU A 475 28.89 16.34 0.95
C LEU A 475 29.59 15.47 -0.10
N PHE A 476 28.86 15.02 -1.11
CA PHE A 476 29.39 14.19 -2.19
C PHE A 476 30.41 14.97 -3.03
N ASP A 477 30.09 16.20 -3.45
CA ASP A 477 31.01 17.06 -4.25
C ASP A 477 32.34 17.35 -3.51
N LYS A 478 32.30 17.40 -2.18
CA LYS A 478 33.51 17.56 -1.36
C LYS A 478 34.37 16.30 -1.32
N PHE A 479 33.77 15.12 -1.40
CA PHE A 479 34.45 13.84 -1.28
C PHE A 479 34.65 13.14 -2.62
N GLU A 480 33.87 13.47 -3.67
CA GLU A 480 33.91 12.80 -4.97
C GLU A 480 35.32 12.71 -5.53
N LYS A 481 36.05 13.82 -5.53
CA LYS A 481 37.45 13.86 -5.99
C LYS A 481 38.41 13.02 -5.14
N TYR A 482 38.04 12.64 -3.94
CA TYR A 482 38.83 11.78 -3.05
C TYR A 482 38.41 10.34 -3.09
N LEU A 483 37.14 10.04 -3.45
CA LEU A 483 36.60 8.69 -3.46
C LEU A 483 36.90 7.92 -4.74
N ILE A 484 37.07 8.61 -5.89
CA ILE A 484 37.24 7.98 -7.22
C ILE A 484 38.56 7.18 -7.35
N GLU A 485 39.60 7.55 -6.61
CA GLU A 485 40.90 6.89 -6.71
C GLU A 485 41.13 5.75 -5.70
N ILE A 486 40.27 5.56 -4.73
CA ILE A 486 40.49 4.61 -3.65
C ILE A 486 39.97 3.20 -4.02
N TYR A 487 38.88 3.09 -4.77
CA TYR A 487 38.32 1.80 -5.20
C TYR A 487 38.54 1.57 -6.70
N PRO A 488 39.04 0.42 -7.19
CA PRO A 488 39.43 -0.78 -6.44
C PRO A 488 40.94 -0.83 -6.06
N LYS A 489 41.69 0.26 -6.22
CA LYS A 489 43.18 0.25 -6.13
C LYS A 489 43.70 0.16 -4.68
N VAL A 490 42.94 0.64 -3.68
CA VAL A 490 43.40 0.77 -2.29
C VAL A 490 42.55 -0.04 -1.33
N ILE A 491 41.26 -0.17 -1.60
CA ILE A 491 40.32 -0.92 -0.76
C ILE A 491 39.57 -1.92 -1.65
N GLU A 492 39.70 -3.18 -1.37
CA GLU A 492 38.86 -4.24 -1.91
C GLU A 492 37.82 -4.63 -0.86
N ALA A 493 36.52 -4.49 -1.19
CA ALA A 493 35.44 -4.92 -0.33
C ALA A 493 34.94 -6.30 -0.76
N PHE A 494 35.12 -7.27 0.09
CA PHE A 494 34.57 -8.61 -0.09
C PHE A 494 33.31 -8.77 0.75
N ARG A 495 32.34 -9.53 0.22
CA ARG A 495 31.22 -9.98 1.02
C ARG A 495 31.76 -10.93 2.11
N GLY A 496 31.55 -10.60 3.37
CA GLY A 496 31.90 -11.47 4.48
C GLY A 496 31.27 -12.86 4.35
N GLU A 497 31.92 -13.85 4.95
CA GLU A 497 31.46 -15.24 4.95
C GLU A 497 30.06 -15.36 5.58
N ARG A 498 29.21 -16.18 4.98
CA ARG A 498 27.93 -16.57 5.58
C ARG A 498 28.14 -17.81 6.42
N THR A 499 28.05 -17.69 7.73
CA THR A 499 28.17 -18.84 8.64
C THR A 499 27.01 -19.83 8.52
N GLY A 500 25.88 -19.42 7.95
CA GLY A 500 24.66 -20.22 7.90
C GLY A 500 23.95 -20.35 9.27
N TRP A 501 24.72 -20.40 10.35
CA TRP A 501 24.19 -20.50 11.71
C TRP A 501 25.10 -19.77 12.72
N ASN A 502 24.87 -18.47 12.91
CA ASN A 502 25.65 -17.62 13.79
C ASN A 502 25.83 -18.16 15.23
N PRO A 503 24.82 -18.74 15.89
CA PRO A 503 25.01 -19.26 17.25
C PRO A 503 26.10 -20.31 17.38
N MET A 504 26.44 -21.02 16.30
CA MET A 504 27.49 -22.00 16.28
C MET A 504 28.89 -21.41 16.04
N PHE A 505 28.96 -20.33 15.22
CA PHE A 505 30.24 -19.82 14.73
C PHE A 505 30.64 -18.48 15.36
N VAL A 506 29.74 -17.80 16.04
CA VAL A 506 30.00 -16.49 16.68
C VAL A 506 29.84 -16.63 18.19
N ILE A 507 30.95 -16.51 18.91
CA ILE A 507 31.00 -16.60 20.37
C ILE A 507 31.17 -15.18 20.93
N PRO A 508 30.28 -14.72 21.83
CA PRO A 508 30.45 -13.42 22.51
C PRO A 508 31.80 -13.36 23.25
N SER A 509 32.47 -12.22 23.19
CA SER A 509 33.81 -12.06 23.81
C SER A 509 33.83 -12.45 25.30
N ALA A 510 32.72 -12.22 26.02
CA ALA A 510 32.60 -12.62 27.44
C ALA A 510 32.56 -14.14 27.67
N GLU A 511 32.21 -14.93 26.68
CA GLU A 511 32.03 -16.38 26.78
C GLU A 511 33.23 -17.16 26.25
N ILE A 512 34.23 -16.50 25.65
CA ILE A 512 35.42 -17.15 25.06
C ILE A 512 36.13 -18.03 26.06
N THR A 513 36.32 -17.56 27.29
CA THR A 513 37.02 -18.30 28.33
C THR A 513 36.27 -19.58 28.78
N GLN A 514 34.93 -19.52 28.74
CA GLN A 514 34.07 -20.64 29.13
C GLN A 514 33.89 -21.65 27.99
N SER A 515 34.08 -21.24 26.73
CA SER A 515 33.90 -22.09 25.56
C SER A 515 34.96 -23.22 25.46
N GLY A 516 36.09 -23.09 26.14
CA GLY A 516 37.21 -24.03 26.04
C GLY A 516 37.95 -24.06 24.71
N ILE A 517 37.58 -23.13 23.78
CA ILE A 517 38.21 -23.07 22.46
C ILE A 517 39.51 -22.27 22.55
N GLU A 518 40.60 -22.84 22.04
CA GLU A 518 41.89 -22.17 22.00
C GLU A 518 41.84 -20.89 21.14
N LYS A 519 42.36 -19.79 21.67
CA LYS A 519 42.34 -18.45 20.98
C LYS A 519 42.89 -18.48 19.56
N ARG A 520 43.79 -19.38 19.22
CA ARG A 520 44.36 -19.52 17.86
C ARG A 520 43.33 -19.90 16.79
N PHE A 521 42.17 -20.46 17.20
CA PHE A 521 41.08 -20.82 16.31
C PHE A 521 39.96 -19.74 16.27
N LEU A 522 40.13 -18.64 16.99
CA LEU A 522 39.18 -17.55 17.05
C LEU A 522 39.70 -16.37 16.23
N VAL A 523 38.83 -15.81 15.43
CA VAL A 523 39.08 -14.58 14.64
C VAL A 523 38.13 -13.50 15.13
N PRO A 524 38.61 -12.26 15.35
CA PRO A 524 37.71 -11.14 15.65
C PRO A 524 36.67 -10.99 14.55
N TYR A 525 35.39 -10.89 14.93
CA TYR A 525 34.28 -10.78 14.01
C TYR A 525 33.32 -9.68 14.45
N VAL A 526 32.95 -8.82 13.51
CA VAL A 526 31.95 -7.76 13.71
C VAL A 526 30.65 -8.22 13.07
N LYS A 527 29.64 -8.40 13.89
CA LYS A 527 28.34 -8.90 13.46
C LYS A 527 27.46 -7.82 12.81
N SER A 528 27.56 -6.60 13.30
CA SER A 528 26.70 -5.49 12.87
C SER A 528 27.46 -4.16 12.90
N PRO A 529 27.17 -3.23 11.97
CA PRO A 529 27.69 -1.85 12.05
C PRO A 529 27.35 -1.13 13.35
N THR A 530 26.29 -1.55 14.05
CA THR A 530 25.90 -0.97 15.36
C THR A 530 26.85 -1.32 16.49
N GLU A 531 27.79 -2.25 16.30
CA GLU A 531 28.83 -2.59 17.26
C GLU A 531 30.01 -1.61 17.25
N PHE A 532 30.05 -0.72 16.25
CA PHE A 532 31.07 0.32 16.18
C PHE A 532 30.59 1.59 16.91
N THR A 533 31.34 2.01 17.90
CA THR A 533 31.13 3.30 18.58
C THR A 533 32.12 4.39 18.13
N THR A 534 33.19 3.97 17.44
CA THR A 534 34.24 4.84 16.89
C THR A 534 34.70 4.31 15.53
N LEU A 535 35.36 5.15 14.71
CA LEU A 535 36.01 4.73 13.46
C LEU A 535 37.44 4.19 13.68
N GLU A 536 37.86 4.07 14.92
CA GLU A 536 39.15 3.48 15.26
C GLU A 536 38.99 1.95 15.50
N PHE A 537 39.82 1.16 14.81
CA PHE A 537 39.87 -0.30 14.92
C PHE A 537 40.91 -0.73 15.97
#